data_76a1625637544cb6a08ef1d9f0abc3e4
#
_entry.id   76a1625637544cb6a08ef1d9f0abc3e4
#
_cell.length_a   1.000
_cell.length_b   1.000
_cell.length_c   1.000
_cell.angle_alpha   90.00
_cell.angle_beta   90.00
_cell.angle_gamma   90.00
#
_symmetry.space_group_name_H-M   'P 1'
#
loop_
_entity.id
_entity.type
_entity.pdbx_description
1 polymer ?
#
loop_
_entity_poly.entity_id
_entity_poly.type
_entity_poly.pdbx_seq_one_letter_code
_entity_poly.pdbx_strand_id
1 'polypeptide(L)'
;MPVPKDEVLELMRMDVDPAEVDEIRELWKRHSIAEDNRDLPGLISTLTPDCVYELAQTGHRWEGHDGAVRFYTELLTAFPDVHFDLTDIVIGPQGVCEEARVTGTHRAKWLEYEPTNELLTWRVVIFFPWDPERKLFRGEKVYTDADVWSQAAIR
;
A
#
# COMPACT_ATOMS: atom_id res chain seq x y z
N MET A 1 2.78 10.88 -14.13
CA MET A 1 3.72 11.84 -14.76
C MET A 1 5.14 11.54 -14.30
N PRO A 2 6.12 11.59 -15.17
CA PRO A 2 7.50 11.49 -14.72
C PRO A 2 7.83 12.68 -13.80
N VAL A 3 8.50 12.40 -12.70
CA VAL A 3 9.01 13.44 -11.79
C VAL A 3 10.06 14.26 -12.56
N PRO A 4 10.01 15.60 -12.51
CA PRO A 4 11.05 16.42 -13.12
C PRO A 4 12.44 16.01 -12.64
N LYS A 5 13.42 16.11 -13.51
CA LYS A 5 14.79 15.68 -13.21
C LYS A 5 15.37 16.33 -11.95
N ASP A 6 15.03 17.59 -11.73
CA ASP A 6 15.52 18.34 -10.55
C ASP A 6 14.94 17.82 -9.26
N GLU A 7 13.65 17.46 -9.24
CA GLU A 7 13.01 16.84 -8.07
C GLU A 7 13.62 15.47 -7.76
N VAL A 8 13.92 14.66 -8.77
CA VAL A 8 14.60 13.36 -8.56
C VAL A 8 15.99 13.58 -7.97
N LEU A 9 16.73 14.58 -8.43
CA LEU A 9 18.04 14.91 -7.88
C LEU A 9 17.96 15.39 -6.42
N GLU A 10 16.93 16.13 -6.06
CA GLU A 10 16.68 16.51 -4.66
C GLU A 10 16.40 15.28 -3.78
N LEU A 11 15.56 14.36 -4.24
CA LEU A 11 15.30 13.11 -3.55
C LEU A 11 16.59 12.31 -3.31
N MET A 12 17.47 12.25 -4.31
CA MET A 12 18.75 11.55 -4.18
C MET A 12 19.73 12.20 -3.19
N ARG A 13 19.54 13.48 -2.89
CA ARG A 13 20.40 14.26 -1.99
C ARG A 13 19.85 14.42 -0.58
N MET A 14 18.69 13.84 -0.30
CA MET A 14 18.08 13.92 1.03
C MET A 14 19.03 13.30 2.07
N ASP A 15 19.29 14.05 3.13
CA ASP A 15 20.06 13.56 4.27
C ASP A 15 19.24 12.55 5.06
N VAL A 16 19.94 11.60 5.68
CA VAL A 16 19.33 10.60 6.56
C VAL A 16 19.47 11.07 7.99
N ASP A 17 18.36 11.37 8.63
CA ASP A 17 18.27 11.58 10.07
C ASP A 17 17.83 10.27 10.74
N PRO A 18 18.72 9.64 11.57
CA PRO A 18 18.38 8.39 12.24
C PRO A 18 17.12 8.46 13.11
N ALA A 19 16.89 9.61 13.75
CA ALA A 19 15.69 9.81 14.59
C ALA A 19 14.40 9.82 13.75
N GLU A 20 14.44 10.47 12.60
CA GLU A 20 13.30 10.47 11.66
C GLU A 20 13.07 9.08 11.07
N VAL A 21 14.12 8.36 10.71
CA VAL A 21 14.00 6.97 10.24
C VAL A 21 13.36 6.07 11.29
N ASP A 22 13.67 6.28 12.57
CA ASP A 22 13.02 5.55 13.67
C ASP A 22 11.53 5.90 13.79
N GLU A 23 11.16 7.19 13.62
CA GLU A 23 9.75 7.60 13.59
C GLU A 23 8.99 6.94 12.43
N ILE A 24 9.58 6.92 11.25
CA ILE A 24 8.99 6.26 10.06
C ILE A 24 8.80 4.77 10.32
N ARG A 25 9.81 4.10 10.88
CA ARG A 25 9.75 2.68 11.22
C ARG A 25 8.62 2.38 12.20
N GLU A 26 8.50 3.16 13.26
CA GLU A 26 7.45 2.96 14.27
C GLU A 26 6.05 3.23 13.71
N LEU A 27 5.90 4.24 12.84
CA LEU A 27 4.65 4.50 12.15
C LEU A 27 4.27 3.32 11.23
N TRP A 28 5.23 2.82 10.46
CA TRP A 28 5.00 1.67 9.57
C TRP A 28 4.58 0.42 10.36
N LYS A 29 5.21 0.16 11.50
CA LYS A 29 4.81 -0.94 12.38
C LYS A 29 3.36 -0.78 12.86
N ARG A 30 2.97 0.41 13.29
CA ARG A 30 1.59 0.69 13.72
C ARG A 30 0.60 0.46 12.58
N HIS A 31 0.95 0.92 11.38
CA HIS A 31 0.16 0.72 10.16
C HIS A 31 -0.03 -0.76 9.87
N SER A 32 1.06 -1.50 9.81
CA SER A 32 1.09 -2.94 9.50
C SER A 32 0.30 -3.77 10.54
N ILE A 33 0.47 -3.47 11.83
CA ILE A 33 -0.26 -4.14 12.90
C ILE A 33 -1.77 -3.85 12.82
N ALA A 34 -2.14 -2.61 12.54
CA ALA A 34 -3.55 -2.23 12.36
C ALA A 34 -4.17 -2.97 11.16
N GLU A 35 -3.44 -3.08 10.06
CA GLU A 35 -3.87 -3.84 8.88
C GLU A 35 -4.09 -5.32 9.21
N ASP A 36 -3.13 -5.97 9.85
CA ASP A 36 -3.23 -7.37 10.25
C ASP A 36 -4.42 -7.63 11.18
N ASN A 37 -4.72 -6.68 12.05
CA ASN A 37 -5.83 -6.75 12.99
C ASN A 37 -7.18 -6.29 12.39
N ARG A 38 -7.21 -5.89 11.13
CA ARG A 38 -8.40 -5.30 10.48
C ARG A 38 -8.92 -4.06 11.21
N ASP A 39 -8.04 -3.35 11.90
CA ASP A 39 -8.32 -2.12 12.63
C ASP A 39 -8.28 -0.91 11.68
N LEU A 40 -9.39 -0.64 11.00
CA LEU A 40 -9.47 0.47 10.04
C LEU A 40 -9.22 1.83 10.72
N PRO A 41 -9.80 2.17 11.87
CA PRO A 41 -9.48 3.43 12.55
C PRO A 41 -8.00 3.58 12.87
N GLY A 42 -7.36 2.52 13.38
CA GLY A 42 -5.92 2.49 13.67
C GLY A 42 -5.08 2.70 12.43
N LEU A 43 -5.44 2.05 11.32
CA LEU A 43 -4.78 2.18 10.04
C LEU A 43 -4.91 3.62 9.48
N ILE A 44 -6.11 4.17 9.46
CA ILE A 44 -6.37 5.54 8.99
C ILE A 44 -5.62 6.58 9.84
N SER A 45 -5.40 6.33 11.12
CA SER A 45 -4.64 7.22 12.01
C SER A 45 -3.18 7.41 11.59
N THR A 46 -2.64 6.54 10.74
CA THR A 46 -1.26 6.63 10.20
C THR A 46 -1.15 7.42 8.90
N LEU A 47 -2.27 7.89 8.36
CA LEU A 47 -2.36 8.50 7.04
C LEU A 47 -2.67 9.99 7.12
N THR A 48 -2.09 10.78 6.21
CA THR A 48 -2.48 12.18 6.04
C THR A 48 -3.93 12.29 5.57
N PRO A 49 -4.64 13.40 5.90
CA PRO A 49 -6.04 13.59 5.46
C PRO A 49 -6.23 13.56 3.94
N ASP A 50 -5.19 13.92 3.19
CA ASP A 50 -5.15 13.96 1.72
C ASP A 50 -4.40 12.78 1.12
N CYS A 51 -4.30 11.68 1.85
CA CYS A 51 -3.61 10.47 1.38
C CYS A 51 -4.19 9.93 0.07
N VAL A 52 -3.37 9.24 -0.69
CA VAL A 52 -3.76 8.59 -1.95
C VAL A 52 -3.30 7.14 -1.95
N TYR A 53 -4.23 6.24 -2.18
CA TYR A 53 -3.95 4.85 -2.52
C TYR A 53 -4.00 4.69 -4.02
N GLU A 54 -3.00 4.10 -4.61
CA GLU A 54 -2.90 3.93 -6.06
C GLU A 54 -2.45 2.52 -6.41
N LEU A 55 -3.19 1.87 -7.32
CA LEU A 55 -2.70 0.68 -8.02
C LEU A 55 -2.02 1.16 -9.31
N ALA A 56 -0.70 1.13 -9.32
CA ALA A 56 0.10 1.79 -10.35
C ALA A 56 -0.11 1.23 -11.77
N GLN A 57 -0.29 -0.09 -11.89
CA GLN A 57 -0.46 -0.73 -13.19
C GLN A 57 -1.83 -0.50 -13.83
N THR A 58 -2.86 -0.23 -13.04
CA THR A 58 -4.24 0.00 -13.54
C THR A 58 -4.66 1.45 -13.50
N GLY A 59 -3.97 2.26 -12.70
CA GLY A 59 -4.31 3.67 -12.49
C GLY A 59 -5.49 3.91 -11.56
N HIS A 60 -6.01 2.87 -10.89
CA HIS A 60 -7.06 3.05 -9.89
C HIS A 60 -6.53 3.84 -8.69
N ARG A 61 -7.32 4.81 -8.23
CA ARG A 61 -6.97 5.70 -7.12
C ARG A 61 -8.11 5.85 -6.14
N TRP A 62 -7.76 5.90 -4.87
CA TRP A 62 -8.66 6.20 -3.76
C TRP A 62 -8.06 7.37 -2.98
N GLU A 63 -8.82 8.45 -2.82
CA GLU A 63 -8.31 9.72 -2.29
C GLU A 63 -8.91 10.04 -0.92
N GLY A 64 -8.07 10.55 -0.03
CA GLY A 64 -8.42 10.93 1.33
C GLY A 64 -8.72 9.75 2.25
N HIS A 65 -9.07 10.03 3.49
CA HIS A 65 -9.42 9.01 4.47
C HIS A 65 -10.61 8.16 4.03
N ASP A 66 -11.64 8.77 3.43
CA ASP A 66 -12.79 8.03 2.91
C ASP A 66 -12.38 7.10 1.76
N GLY A 67 -11.46 7.54 0.92
CA GLY A 67 -10.88 6.71 -0.14
C GLY A 67 -10.11 5.52 0.42
N ALA A 68 -9.26 5.73 1.42
CA ALA A 68 -8.52 4.67 2.09
C ALA A 68 -9.45 3.65 2.75
N VAL A 69 -10.50 4.11 3.43
CA VAL A 69 -11.53 3.22 4.01
C VAL A 69 -12.20 2.37 2.92
N ARG A 70 -12.55 2.97 1.78
CA ARG A 70 -13.13 2.23 0.64
C ARG A 70 -12.15 1.19 0.09
N PHE A 71 -10.89 1.57 -0.09
CA PHE A 71 -9.86 0.65 -0.58
C PHE A 71 -9.78 -0.60 0.29
N TYR A 72 -9.62 -0.43 1.61
CA TYR A 72 -9.53 -1.57 2.53
C TYR A 72 -10.83 -2.35 2.62
N THR A 73 -11.98 -1.68 2.62
CA THR A 73 -13.28 -2.36 2.65
C THR A 73 -13.48 -3.22 1.40
N GLU A 74 -13.16 -2.69 0.24
CA GLU A 74 -13.23 -3.42 -1.04
C GLU A 74 -12.26 -4.60 -1.06
N LEU A 75 -11.01 -4.38 -0.63
CA LEU A 75 -9.99 -5.43 -0.57
C LEU A 75 -10.38 -6.55 0.38
N LEU A 76 -10.80 -6.21 1.60
CA LEU A 76 -11.17 -7.20 2.63
C LEU A 76 -12.49 -7.91 2.33
N THR A 77 -13.35 -7.29 1.54
CA THR A 77 -14.56 -7.94 1.04
C THR A 77 -14.23 -8.93 -0.07
N ALA A 78 -13.37 -8.52 -1.00
CA ALA A 78 -12.95 -9.38 -2.11
C ALA A 78 -12.09 -10.56 -1.64
N PHE A 79 -11.19 -10.32 -0.69
CA PHE A 79 -10.26 -11.30 -0.14
C PHE A 79 -10.31 -11.31 1.38
N PRO A 80 -11.34 -11.90 2.00
CA PRO A 80 -11.52 -11.86 3.46
C PRO A 80 -10.36 -12.48 4.26
N ASP A 81 -9.67 -13.42 3.65
CA ASP A 81 -8.51 -14.13 4.21
C ASP A 81 -7.17 -13.56 3.71
N VAL A 82 -7.16 -12.36 3.16
CA VAL A 82 -5.92 -11.76 2.63
C VAL A 82 -4.84 -11.71 3.69
N HIS A 83 -3.65 -12.16 3.30
CA HIS A 83 -2.47 -12.18 4.14
C HIS A 83 -1.27 -11.66 3.38
N PHE A 84 -0.52 -10.76 4.03
CA PHE A 84 0.71 -10.19 3.50
C PHE A 84 1.89 -10.80 4.24
N ASP A 85 2.74 -11.50 3.51
CA ASP A 85 3.98 -12.10 4.03
C ASP A 85 5.16 -11.24 3.55
N LEU A 86 5.65 -10.38 4.44
CA LEU A 86 6.72 -9.43 4.13
C LEU A 86 8.01 -10.17 3.78
N THR A 87 8.59 -9.86 2.62
CA THR A 87 9.83 -10.46 2.14
C THR A 87 11.01 -9.49 2.15
N ASP A 88 10.78 -8.22 1.87
CA ASP A 88 11.82 -7.20 1.84
C ASP A 88 11.27 -5.85 2.30
N ILE A 89 12.12 -5.02 2.90
CA ILE A 89 11.76 -3.68 3.33
C ILE A 89 12.97 -2.75 3.29
N VAL A 90 12.76 -1.54 2.78
CA VAL A 90 13.72 -0.45 2.80
C VAL A 90 13.06 0.77 3.43
N ILE A 91 13.74 1.39 4.39
CA ILE A 91 13.27 2.61 5.07
C ILE A 91 14.31 3.71 4.88
N GLY A 92 13.86 4.88 4.47
CA GLY A 92 14.70 6.04 4.27
C GLY A 92 13.92 7.35 4.44
N PRO A 93 14.56 8.51 4.18
CA PRO A 93 13.94 9.81 4.41
C PRO A 93 12.70 10.07 3.53
N GLN A 94 12.53 9.32 2.46
CA GLN A 94 11.37 9.43 1.58
C GLN A 94 10.18 8.58 2.04
N GLY A 95 10.40 7.63 2.95
CA GLY A 95 9.36 6.73 3.45
C GLY A 95 9.79 5.27 3.45
N VAL A 96 8.84 4.40 3.17
CA VAL A 96 9.04 2.94 3.20
C VAL A 96 8.75 2.36 1.82
N CYS A 97 9.60 1.44 1.40
CA CYS A 97 9.35 0.58 0.25
C CYS A 97 9.43 -0.87 0.71
N GLU A 98 8.36 -1.62 0.55
CA GLU A 98 8.32 -3.03 0.96
C GLU A 98 7.95 -3.95 -0.20
N GLU A 99 8.36 -5.20 -0.10
CA GLU A 99 7.87 -6.28 -0.94
C GLU A 99 7.20 -7.32 -0.05
N ALA A 100 6.04 -7.81 -0.49
CA ALA A 100 5.32 -8.87 0.18
C ALA A 100 4.77 -9.90 -0.80
N ARG A 101 4.68 -11.13 -0.33
CA ARG A 101 3.86 -12.15 -0.96
C ARG A 101 2.47 -12.07 -0.38
N VAL A 102 1.47 -11.97 -1.25
CA VAL A 102 0.08 -11.86 -0.84
C VAL A 102 -0.67 -13.12 -1.22
N THR A 103 -1.48 -13.63 -0.31
CA THR A 103 -2.41 -14.72 -0.57
C THR A 103 -3.82 -14.29 -0.18
N GLY A 104 -4.80 -14.75 -0.94
CA GLY A 104 -6.20 -14.48 -0.62
C GLY A 104 -7.14 -15.27 -1.51
N THR A 105 -8.28 -15.64 -0.96
CA THR A 105 -9.34 -16.31 -1.72
C THR A 105 -10.31 -15.27 -2.27
N HIS A 106 -10.46 -15.26 -3.60
CA HIS A 106 -11.27 -14.27 -4.31
C HIS A 106 -12.78 -14.55 -4.15
N ARG A 107 -13.40 -13.94 -3.15
CA ARG A 107 -14.78 -14.21 -2.73
C ARG A 107 -15.83 -13.20 -3.23
N ALA A 108 -15.39 -11.98 -3.55
CA ALA A 108 -16.27 -10.93 -4.05
C ALA A 108 -15.57 -10.13 -5.16
N LYS A 109 -16.32 -9.28 -5.84
CA LYS A 109 -15.78 -8.46 -6.93
C LYS A 109 -14.61 -7.60 -6.45
N TRP A 110 -13.53 -7.64 -7.21
CA TRP A 110 -12.35 -6.79 -7.03
C TRP A 110 -12.07 -6.04 -8.33
N LEU A 111 -12.13 -4.71 -8.28
CA LEU A 111 -12.07 -3.86 -9.48
C LEU A 111 -13.14 -4.30 -10.49
N GLU A 112 -12.72 -4.65 -11.72
CA GLU A 112 -13.60 -5.18 -12.77
C GLU A 112 -13.74 -6.71 -12.72
N TYR A 113 -13.03 -7.39 -11.82
CA TYR A 113 -12.93 -8.86 -11.83
C TYR A 113 -13.97 -9.49 -10.92
N GLU A 114 -14.77 -10.39 -11.49
CA GLU A 114 -15.75 -11.18 -10.75
C GLU A 114 -15.05 -12.25 -9.91
N PRO A 115 -15.63 -12.65 -8.77
CA PRO A 115 -15.02 -13.64 -7.89
C PRO A 115 -14.90 -15.01 -8.54
N THR A 116 -13.73 -15.62 -8.39
CA THR A 116 -13.46 -16.99 -8.88
C THR A 116 -13.60 -18.05 -7.79
N ASN A 117 -13.63 -17.65 -6.51
CA ASN A 117 -13.52 -18.51 -5.33
C ASN A 117 -12.23 -19.35 -5.26
N GLU A 118 -11.23 -18.96 -6.04
CA GLU A 118 -9.91 -19.59 -6.01
C GLU A 118 -8.98 -18.88 -5.01
N LEU A 119 -8.07 -19.65 -4.41
CA LEU A 119 -6.94 -19.10 -3.68
C LEU A 119 -5.94 -18.55 -4.67
N LEU A 120 -5.68 -17.24 -4.60
CA LEU A 120 -4.71 -16.56 -5.44
C LEU A 120 -3.46 -16.22 -4.64
N THR A 121 -2.33 -16.20 -5.31
CA THR A 121 -1.05 -15.75 -4.77
C THR A 121 -0.44 -14.75 -5.73
N TRP A 122 -0.06 -13.58 -5.22
CA TRP A 122 0.62 -12.56 -6.01
C TRP A 122 1.68 -11.87 -5.18
N ARG A 123 2.48 -11.03 -5.83
CA ARG A 123 3.51 -10.25 -5.18
C ARG A 123 3.17 -8.78 -5.31
N VAL A 124 3.44 -8.01 -4.25
CA VAL A 124 3.30 -6.57 -4.26
C VAL A 124 4.60 -5.90 -3.88
N VAL A 125 4.85 -4.73 -4.46
CA VAL A 125 5.79 -3.75 -3.96
C VAL A 125 4.98 -2.52 -3.60
N ILE A 126 5.09 -2.05 -2.37
CA ILE A 126 4.31 -0.92 -1.87
C ILE A 126 5.27 0.17 -1.42
N PHE A 127 5.06 1.37 -1.94
CA PHE A 127 5.74 2.56 -1.50
C PHE A 127 4.81 3.40 -0.63
N PHE A 128 5.28 3.73 0.59
CA PHE A 128 4.60 4.57 1.57
C PHE A 128 5.33 5.91 1.63
N PRO A 129 4.86 6.96 0.92
CA PRO A 129 5.51 8.26 0.96
C PRO A 129 5.35 8.91 2.34
N TRP A 130 6.47 9.40 2.89
CA TRP A 130 6.52 10.06 4.18
C TRP A 130 6.23 11.56 4.07
N ASP A 131 5.42 12.07 4.99
CA ASP A 131 5.22 13.50 5.19
C ASP A 131 5.96 13.94 6.45
N PRO A 132 7.09 14.67 6.33
CA PRO A 132 7.92 15.04 7.49
C PRO A 132 7.27 16.11 8.38
N GLU A 133 6.33 16.89 7.85
CA GLU A 133 5.64 17.93 8.64
C GLU A 133 4.54 17.32 9.50
N ARG A 134 3.72 16.46 8.91
CA ARG A 134 2.60 15.80 9.59
C ARG A 134 3.02 14.52 10.31
N LYS A 135 4.20 13.98 9.99
CA LYS A 135 4.72 12.70 10.51
C LYS A 135 3.75 11.54 10.28
N LEU A 136 3.21 11.48 9.08
CA LEU A 136 2.24 10.49 8.62
C LEU A 136 2.59 10.04 7.20
N PHE A 137 2.04 8.91 6.76
CA PHE A 137 2.17 8.49 5.38
C PHE A 137 1.15 9.18 4.48
N ARG A 138 1.58 9.53 3.26
CA ARG A 138 0.70 10.13 2.25
C ARG A 138 -0.12 9.11 1.47
N GLY A 139 -0.20 7.87 1.94
CA GLY A 139 -0.92 6.78 1.32
C GLY A 139 0.01 5.65 0.88
N GLU A 140 -0.43 4.93 -0.13
CA GLU A 140 0.31 3.80 -0.68
C GLU A 140 0.30 3.82 -2.20
N LYS A 141 1.46 3.55 -2.79
CA LYS A 141 1.56 3.27 -4.22
C LYS A 141 1.91 1.80 -4.38
N VAL A 142 0.95 1.03 -4.92
CA VAL A 142 1.02 -0.42 -5.01
C VAL A 142 1.34 -0.85 -6.43
N TYR A 143 2.37 -1.68 -6.56
CA TYR A 143 2.72 -2.38 -7.78
C TYR A 143 2.50 -3.87 -7.56
N THR A 144 1.88 -4.55 -8.51
CA THR A 144 1.72 -6.01 -8.46
C THR A 144 2.47 -6.67 -9.62
N ASP A 145 2.89 -7.91 -9.41
CA ASP A 145 3.31 -8.73 -10.54
C ASP A 145 2.08 -9.16 -11.33
N ALA A 146 2.20 -9.17 -12.62
CA ALA A 146 1.23 -9.56 -13.65
C ALA A 146 -0.27 -9.57 -13.24
N ASP A 147 -1.14 -9.64 -14.20
CA ASP A 147 -2.61 -9.63 -14.02
C ASP A 147 -3.15 -10.92 -13.38
N VAL A 148 -2.68 -11.24 -12.18
CA VAL A 148 -3.10 -12.43 -11.43
C VAL A 148 -4.63 -12.51 -11.34
N TRP A 149 -5.28 -11.39 -11.08
CA TRP A 149 -6.74 -11.34 -10.96
C TRP A 149 -7.45 -11.58 -12.29
N SER A 150 -6.90 -11.07 -13.39
CA SER A 150 -7.45 -11.29 -14.73
C SER A 150 -7.21 -12.72 -15.21
N GLN A 151 -6.05 -13.31 -14.90
CA GLN A 151 -5.76 -14.70 -15.24
C GLN A 151 -6.70 -15.68 -14.54
N ALA A 152 -7.02 -15.44 -13.27
CA ALA A 152 -7.99 -16.23 -12.53
C ALA A 152 -9.41 -16.10 -13.09
N ALA A 153 -9.79 -14.92 -13.57
CA ALA A 153 -11.12 -14.66 -14.14
C ALA A 153 -11.33 -15.32 -15.53
N ILE A 154 -10.27 -15.68 -16.23
CA ILE A 154 -10.32 -16.31 -17.57
C ILE A 154 -10.46 -17.83 -17.47
N ARG A 155 -10.10 -18.41 -16.34
CA ARG A 155 -10.22 -19.87 -16.10
C ARG A 155 -11.64 -20.24 -15.76
#